data_c4cbd5ff6de9e6ae501dd8bc311e2324
#
_entry.id   c4cbd5ff6de9e6ae501dd8bc311e2324
#
_cell.length_a   1.000
_cell.length_b   1.000
_cell.length_c   1.000
_cell.angle_alpha   90.00
_cell.angle_beta   90.00
_cell.angle_gamma   90.00
#
_symmetry.space_group_name_H-M   'P 1'
#
loop_
_entity.id
_entity.type
_entity.pdbx_description
1 polymer ?
#
loop_
_entity_poly.entity_id
_entity_poly.type
_entity_poly.pdbx_seq_one_letter_code
_entity_poly.pdbx_strand_id
1 'polypeptide(L)'
;MAEELAQETLARVCRDWKKVRTLDSPEAWTTRVGINLAHSHFRRRAAERRAYKRLQSHQAGDQPSVWPSERSDLLDAIARIPHRQRSAILLRYYLRLRVNEVAAVLDCPEGTAKTLIHRGVRALGRDLGVAESKEAPDAI
;
A
#
# COMPACT_ATOMS: atom_id res chain seq x y z
N MET A 1 15.17 5.73 4.00
CA MET A 1 13.98 4.94 4.38
C MET A 1 13.65 3.82 3.40
N ALA A 2 13.44 4.09 2.12
CA ALA A 2 13.17 3.03 1.13
C ALA A 2 14.32 2.03 1.02
N GLU A 3 15.55 2.50 1.05
CA GLU A 3 16.74 1.66 1.04
C GLU A 3 16.84 0.75 2.26
N GLU A 4 16.53 1.27 3.43
CA GLU A 4 16.51 0.48 4.68
C GLU A 4 15.47 -0.64 4.63
N LEU A 5 14.28 -0.34 4.11
CA LEU A 5 13.22 -1.34 3.93
C LEU A 5 13.63 -2.41 2.90
N ALA A 6 14.28 -2.00 1.81
CA ALA A 6 14.78 -2.91 0.81
C ALA A 6 15.89 -3.82 1.39
N GLN A 7 16.83 -3.25 2.13
CA GLN A 7 17.91 -3.99 2.79
C GLN A 7 17.34 -5.01 3.80
N GLU A 8 16.40 -4.61 4.63
CA GLU A 8 15.75 -5.50 5.59
C GLU A 8 14.99 -6.63 4.87
N THR A 9 14.30 -6.30 3.78
CA THR A 9 13.62 -7.31 2.95
C THR A 9 14.60 -8.35 2.42
N LEU A 10 15.71 -7.89 1.82
CA LEU A 10 16.74 -8.77 1.28
C LEU A 10 17.44 -9.58 2.38
N ALA A 11 17.69 -8.98 3.54
CA ALA A 11 18.25 -9.69 4.68
C ALA A 11 17.35 -10.86 5.13
N ARG A 12 16.03 -10.67 5.15
CA ARG A 12 15.08 -11.74 5.45
C ARG A 12 15.04 -12.83 4.37
N VAL A 13 15.11 -12.45 3.11
CA VAL A 13 15.23 -13.41 2.00
C VAL A 13 16.47 -14.27 2.16
N CYS A 14 17.61 -13.65 2.44
CA CYS A 14 18.87 -14.37 2.65
C CYS A 14 18.80 -15.30 3.86
N ARG A 15 18.25 -14.83 4.97
CA ARG A 15 18.09 -15.63 6.18
C ARG A 15 17.22 -16.87 5.95
N ASP A 16 16.11 -16.69 5.22
CA ASP A 16 15.11 -17.73 5.00
C ASP A 16 15.26 -18.41 3.63
N TRP A 17 16.40 -18.23 2.97
CA TRP A 17 16.63 -18.65 1.58
C TRP A 17 16.34 -20.14 1.33
N LYS A 18 16.70 -21.00 2.25
CA LYS A 18 16.42 -22.44 2.11
C LYS A 18 14.94 -22.74 1.95
N LYS A 19 14.08 -21.97 2.61
CA LYS A 19 12.62 -22.06 2.51
C LYS A 19 12.12 -21.30 1.27
N VAL A 20 12.59 -20.08 1.07
CA VAL A 20 12.12 -19.18 0.01
C VAL A 20 12.36 -19.77 -1.37
N ARG A 21 13.53 -20.36 -1.60
CA ARG A 21 13.86 -20.98 -2.90
C ARG A 21 12.97 -22.14 -3.30
N THR A 22 12.25 -22.75 -2.35
CA THR A 22 11.33 -23.89 -2.60
C THR A 22 9.90 -23.44 -2.87
N LEU A 23 9.59 -22.16 -2.71
CA LEU A 23 8.25 -21.61 -2.96
C LEU A 23 7.97 -21.53 -4.46
N ASP A 24 6.69 -21.58 -4.82
CA ASP A 24 6.24 -21.44 -6.21
C ASP A 24 6.66 -20.07 -6.80
N SER A 25 6.61 -19.02 -5.99
CA SER A 25 7.05 -17.68 -6.39
C SER A 25 7.86 -17.02 -5.28
N PRO A 26 9.19 -17.18 -5.29
CA PRO A 26 10.08 -16.43 -4.38
C PRO A 26 9.93 -14.91 -4.50
N GLU A 27 9.65 -14.42 -5.70
CA GLU A 27 9.41 -13.00 -5.97
C GLU A 27 8.17 -12.48 -5.25
N ALA A 28 7.08 -13.23 -5.29
CA ALA A 28 5.85 -12.86 -4.59
C ALA A 28 6.05 -12.82 -3.08
N TRP A 29 6.77 -13.79 -2.53
CA TRP A 29 7.13 -13.82 -1.12
C TRP A 29 7.97 -12.62 -0.71
N THR A 30 8.99 -12.30 -1.50
CA THR A 30 9.88 -11.15 -1.29
C THR A 30 9.10 -9.84 -1.32
N THR A 31 8.24 -9.65 -2.31
CA THR A 31 7.39 -8.47 -2.44
C THR A 31 6.44 -8.34 -1.25
N ARG A 32 5.85 -9.44 -0.80
CA ARG A 32 4.99 -9.48 0.39
C ARG A 32 5.72 -9.03 1.65
N VAL A 33 6.93 -9.54 1.87
CA VAL A 33 7.77 -9.13 3.01
C VAL A 33 8.04 -7.64 2.96
N GLY A 34 8.43 -7.11 1.82
CA GLY A 34 8.68 -5.68 1.63
C GLY A 34 7.44 -4.82 1.92
N ILE A 35 6.28 -5.23 1.42
CA ILE A 35 5.00 -4.53 1.66
C ILE A 35 4.65 -4.55 3.15
N ASN A 36 4.80 -5.68 3.82
CA ASN A 36 4.50 -5.80 5.24
C ASN A 36 5.43 -4.94 6.09
N LEU A 37 6.72 -4.89 5.75
CA LEU A 37 7.69 -4.02 6.40
C LEU A 37 7.36 -2.54 6.19
N ALA A 38 7.03 -2.15 4.97
CA ALA A 38 6.62 -0.79 4.65
C ALA A 38 5.35 -0.39 5.42
N HIS A 39 4.35 -1.28 5.43
CA HIS A 39 3.11 -1.04 6.17
C HIS A 39 3.37 -0.85 7.68
N SER A 40 4.18 -1.71 8.29
CA SER A 40 4.53 -1.61 9.70
C SER A 40 5.28 -0.31 10.01
N HIS A 41 6.18 0.10 9.12
CA HIS A 41 6.92 1.35 9.25
C HIS A 41 5.99 2.56 9.20
N PHE A 42 5.12 2.63 8.21
CA PHE A 42 4.18 3.75 8.07
C PHE A 42 3.15 3.78 9.20
N ARG A 43 2.69 2.64 9.66
CA ARG A 43 1.78 2.56 10.81
C ARG A 43 2.44 3.10 12.09
N ARG A 44 3.69 2.78 12.32
CA ARG A 44 4.47 3.32 13.44
C ARG A 44 4.60 4.83 13.36
N ARG A 45 4.99 5.35 12.20
CA ARG A 45 5.13 6.80 11.99
C ARG A 45 3.81 7.54 12.14
N ALA A 46 2.70 6.97 11.69
CA ALA A 46 1.38 7.55 11.90
C ALA A 46 1.00 7.59 13.39
N ALA A 47 1.33 6.55 14.15
CA ALA A 47 1.11 6.52 15.59
C ALA A 47 1.96 7.57 16.33
N GLU A 48 3.23 7.71 15.96
CA GLU A 48 4.13 8.74 16.49
C GLU A 48 3.60 10.15 16.21
N ARG A 49 3.14 10.41 15.00
CA ARG A 49 2.54 11.71 14.63
C ARG A 49 1.28 12.00 15.45
N ARG A 50 0.43 11.00 15.67
CA ARG A 50 -0.77 11.17 16.50
C ARG A 50 -0.41 11.43 17.96
N ALA A 51 0.56 10.73 18.51
CA ALA A 51 1.06 10.97 19.86
C ALA A 51 1.65 12.37 20.00
N TYR A 52 2.45 12.80 19.03
CA TYR A 52 3.04 14.14 19.00
C TYR A 52 1.97 15.24 18.91
N LYS A 53 0.95 15.07 18.08
CA LYS A 53 -0.17 16.01 17.99
C LYS A 53 -0.96 16.08 19.29
N ARG A 54 -1.16 14.98 20.02
CA ARG A 54 -1.78 15.00 21.34
C ARG A 54 -1.00 15.80 22.37
N LEU A 55 0.33 15.73 22.33
CA LEU A 55 1.21 16.52 23.20
C LEU A 55 1.20 17.99 22.80
N GLN A 56 1.01 18.32 21.54
CA GLN A 56 0.94 19.68 21.03
C GLN A 56 -0.45 20.33 21.11
N SER A 57 -1.51 19.57 21.34
CA SER A 57 -2.88 20.09 21.41
C SER A 57 -3.10 21.07 22.59
N HIS A 58 -2.09 21.27 23.44
CA HIS A 58 -2.04 22.33 24.46
C HIS A 58 -1.36 23.62 23.97
N GLN A 59 -0.82 23.65 22.77
CA GLN A 59 -0.28 24.85 22.14
C GLN A 59 -0.86 24.99 20.74
N ALA A 60 -1.82 25.89 20.63
CA ALA A 60 -2.50 26.21 19.38
C ALA A 60 -1.50 26.66 18.31
N GLY A 61 -1.49 25.98 17.21
CA GLY A 61 -0.72 26.29 16.04
C GLY A 61 -1.10 25.36 14.91
N ASP A 62 -2.36 25.47 14.47
CA ASP A 62 -2.77 24.93 13.17
C ASP A 62 -1.93 25.65 12.10
N GLN A 63 -0.88 25.02 11.64
CA GLN A 63 -0.32 25.39 10.34
C GLN A 63 -0.99 24.49 9.29
N PRO A 64 -1.94 25.02 8.53
CA PRO A 64 -2.39 24.33 7.34
C PRO A 64 -1.19 24.23 6.41
N SER A 65 -0.86 23.01 6.03
CA SER A 65 0.06 22.74 4.93
C SER A 65 -0.46 23.45 3.68
N VAL A 66 0.15 24.54 3.29
CA VAL A 66 -0.37 25.54 2.34
C VAL A 66 0.01 25.21 0.90
N TRP A 67 -0.01 23.96 0.50
CA TRP A 67 0.10 23.65 -0.93
C TRP A 67 -0.80 22.44 -1.26
N PRO A 68 -1.99 22.70 -1.80
CA PRO A 68 -2.73 21.64 -2.48
C PRO A 68 -2.01 21.37 -3.81
N SER A 69 -1.10 20.45 -3.83
CA SER A 69 -0.70 19.83 -5.08
C SER A 69 -1.64 18.66 -5.34
N GLU A 70 -2.12 18.51 -6.56
CA GLU A 70 -2.92 17.34 -6.98
C GLU A 70 -2.28 16.01 -6.56
N ARG A 71 -0.95 15.99 -6.51
CA ARG A 71 -0.17 14.85 -6.02
C ARG A 71 -0.33 14.61 -4.51
N SER A 72 -0.48 15.67 -3.71
CA SER A 72 -0.74 15.55 -2.27
C SER A 72 -2.11 14.95 -2.00
N ASP A 73 -3.12 15.39 -2.75
CA ASP A 73 -4.50 14.89 -2.61
C ASP A 73 -4.58 13.40 -2.95
N LEU A 74 -3.89 12.97 -4.00
CA LEU A 74 -3.81 11.56 -4.37
C LEU A 74 -3.13 10.72 -3.28
N LEU A 75 -1.99 11.18 -2.75
CA LEU A 75 -1.27 10.48 -1.70
C LEU A 75 -2.10 10.41 -0.41
N ASP A 76 -2.82 11.47 -0.07
CA ASP A 76 -3.70 11.50 1.09
C ASP A 76 -4.90 10.55 0.91
N ALA A 77 -5.47 10.51 -0.29
CA ALA A 77 -6.55 9.59 -0.64
C ALA A 77 -6.08 8.13 -0.55
N ILE A 78 -4.89 7.82 -1.08
CA ILE A 78 -4.29 6.48 -0.97
C ILE A 78 -4.05 6.10 0.49
N ALA A 79 -3.59 7.04 1.32
CA ALA A 79 -3.34 6.80 2.73
C ALA A 79 -4.62 6.45 3.53
N ARG A 80 -5.78 6.94 3.08
CA ARG A 80 -7.09 6.66 3.71
C ARG A 80 -7.68 5.31 3.35
N ILE A 81 -7.19 4.65 2.30
CA ILE A 81 -7.69 3.34 1.88
C ILE A 81 -7.17 2.26 2.84
N PRO A 82 -7.98 1.23 3.16
CA PRO A 82 -7.51 0.10 3.95
C PRO A 82 -6.27 -0.54 3.35
N HIS A 83 -5.36 -1.00 4.21
CA HIS A 83 -4.03 -1.48 3.81
C HIS A 83 -4.06 -2.51 2.68
N ARG A 84 -4.92 -3.52 2.76
CA ARG A 84 -4.95 -4.57 1.73
C ARG A 84 -5.45 -4.05 0.38
N GLN A 85 -6.43 -3.15 0.37
CA GLN A 85 -6.90 -2.50 -0.85
C GLN A 85 -5.82 -1.60 -1.46
N ARG A 86 -5.14 -0.83 -0.62
CA ARG A 86 -4.02 0.01 -1.04
C ARG A 86 -2.89 -0.81 -1.65
N SER A 87 -2.50 -1.90 -1.00
CA SER A 87 -1.49 -2.82 -1.52
C SER A 87 -1.90 -3.40 -2.87
N ALA A 88 -3.15 -3.82 -3.01
CA ALA A 88 -3.67 -4.35 -4.26
C ALA A 88 -3.59 -3.34 -5.41
N ILE A 89 -3.97 -2.09 -5.16
CA ILE A 89 -3.88 -1.02 -6.16
C ILE A 89 -2.44 -0.75 -6.57
N LEU A 90 -1.53 -0.62 -5.61
CA LEU A 90 -0.12 -0.35 -5.88
C LEU A 90 0.52 -1.48 -6.68
N LEU A 91 0.23 -2.71 -6.33
CA LEU A 91 0.71 -3.88 -7.06
C LEU A 91 0.17 -3.92 -8.49
N ARG A 92 -1.12 -3.64 -8.66
CA ARG A 92 -1.78 -3.70 -9.97
C ARG A 92 -1.35 -2.57 -10.90
N TYR A 93 -1.33 -1.33 -10.42
CA TYR A 93 -1.18 -0.15 -11.26
C TYR A 93 0.22 0.46 -11.22
N TYR A 94 0.90 0.44 -10.10
CA TYR A 94 2.25 0.96 -9.99
C TYR A 94 3.31 -0.07 -10.44
N LEU A 95 3.24 -1.29 -9.92
CA LEU A 95 4.13 -2.38 -10.31
C LEU A 95 3.64 -3.14 -11.55
N ARG A 96 2.44 -2.86 -12.04
CA ARG A 96 1.83 -3.45 -13.23
C ARG A 96 1.76 -4.97 -13.20
N LEU A 97 1.50 -5.54 -12.04
CA LEU A 97 1.32 -6.97 -11.89
C LEU A 97 -0.03 -7.42 -12.43
N ARG A 98 -0.09 -8.64 -12.93
CA ARG A 98 -1.33 -9.30 -13.28
C ARG A 98 -2.13 -9.64 -12.02
N VAL A 99 -3.44 -9.84 -12.15
CA VAL A 99 -4.30 -10.16 -11.00
C VAL A 99 -3.84 -11.42 -10.27
N ASN A 100 -3.44 -12.46 -11.00
CA ASN A 100 -2.89 -13.67 -10.40
C ASN A 100 -1.59 -13.43 -9.62
N GLU A 101 -0.74 -12.53 -10.11
CA GLU A 101 0.50 -12.14 -9.42
C GLU A 101 0.19 -11.30 -8.17
N VAL A 102 -0.78 -10.40 -8.25
CA VAL A 102 -1.28 -9.65 -7.07
C VAL A 102 -1.81 -10.61 -6.02
N ALA A 103 -2.60 -11.59 -6.42
CA ALA A 103 -3.14 -12.63 -5.54
C ALA A 103 -2.01 -13.42 -4.86
N ALA A 104 -0.97 -13.78 -5.59
CA ALA A 104 0.20 -14.47 -5.05
C ALA A 104 0.94 -13.62 -4.01
N VAL A 105 1.14 -12.33 -4.26
CA VAL A 105 1.78 -11.41 -3.30
C VAL A 105 0.95 -11.25 -2.04
N LEU A 106 -0.37 -11.08 -2.18
CA LEU A 106 -1.29 -10.86 -1.05
C LEU A 106 -1.70 -12.16 -0.35
N ASP A 107 -1.27 -13.30 -0.87
CA ASP A 107 -1.63 -14.62 -0.35
C ASP A 107 -3.14 -14.80 -0.23
N CYS A 108 -3.84 -14.58 -1.32
CA CYS A 108 -5.29 -14.70 -1.40
C CYS A 108 -5.72 -15.25 -2.76
N PRO A 109 -6.96 -15.75 -2.88
CA PRO A 109 -7.52 -16.15 -4.16
C PRO A 109 -7.62 -14.99 -5.14
N GLU A 110 -7.57 -15.27 -6.44
CA GLU A 110 -7.69 -14.24 -7.50
C GLU A 110 -8.98 -13.44 -7.39
N GLY A 111 -10.09 -14.08 -7.04
CA GLY A 111 -11.37 -13.39 -6.82
C GLY A 111 -11.29 -12.36 -5.71
N THR A 112 -10.58 -12.67 -4.63
CA THR A 112 -10.32 -11.73 -3.53
C THR A 112 -9.44 -10.58 -3.99
N ALA A 113 -8.39 -10.85 -4.76
CA ALA A 113 -7.52 -9.81 -5.32
C ALA A 113 -8.30 -8.85 -6.23
N LYS A 114 -9.16 -9.38 -7.11
CA LYS A 114 -10.05 -8.56 -7.95
C LYS A 114 -10.95 -7.65 -7.11
N THR A 115 -11.55 -8.19 -6.07
CA THR A 115 -12.43 -7.43 -5.15
C THR A 115 -11.65 -6.33 -4.44
N LEU A 116 -10.45 -6.62 -3.96
CA LEU A 116 -9.59 -5.63 -3.28
C LEU A 116 -9.22 -4.48 -4.24
N ILE A 117 -8.83 -4.80 -5.46
CA ILE A 117 -8.50 -3.82 -6.50
C ILE A 117 -9.73 -2.95 -6.79
N HIS A 118 -10.88 -3.56 -7.04
CA HIS A 118 -12.10 -2.86 -7.37
C HIS A 118 -12.56 -1.93 -6.25
N ARG A 119 -12.60 -2.41 -5.02
CA ARG A 119 -12.97 -1.59 -3.86
C ARG A 119 -12.00 -0.43 -3.65
N GLY A 120 -10.72 -0.67 -3.83
CA GLY A 120 -9.69 0.36 -3.70
C GLY A 120 -9.83 1.46 -4.76
N VAL A 121 -10.05 1.09 -6.02
CA VAL A 121 -10.29 2.06 -7.11
C VAL A 121 -11.53 2.88 -6.86
N ARG A 122 -12.62 2.25 -6.40
CA ARG A 122 -13.86 2.97 -6.06
C ARG A 122 -13.67 3.94 -4.90
N ALA A 123 -12.93 3.53 -3.87
CA ALA A 123 -12.64 4.40 -2.73
C ALA A 123 -11.82 5.63 -3.16
N LEU A 124 -10.82 5.44 -4.02
CA LEU A 124 -10.05 6.55 -4.59
C LEU A 124 -10.93 7.49 -5.41
N GLY A 125 -11.79 6.94 -6.27
CA GLY A 125 -12.71 7.73 -7.10
C GLY A 125 -13.63 8.61 -6.26
N ARG A 126 -14.17 8.07 -5.17
CA ARG A 126 -15.00 8.85 -4.24
C ARG A 126 -14.22 9.97 -3.55
N ASP A 127 -13.03 9.68 -3.05
CA ASP A 127 -12.21 10.65 -2.32
C ASP A 127 -11.72 11.78 -3.24
N LEU A 128 -11.47 11.47 -4.51
CA LEU A 128 -11.01 12.44 -5.50
C LEU A 128 -12.16 13.14 -6.26
N GLY A 129 -13.41 12.77 -5.95
CA GLY A 129 -14.58 13.37 -6.63
C GLY A 129 -14.68 13.04 -8.12
N VAL A 130 -14.06 11.95 -8.55
CA VAL A 130 -14.15 11.47 -9.93
C VAL A 130 -15.44 10.69 -10.10
N ALA A 131 -16.28 11.11 -11.09
CA ALA A 131 -17.48 10.38 -11.43
C ALA A 131 -17.15 8.93 -11.83
N GLU A 132 -17.93 7.98 -11.32
CA GLU A 132 -17.79 6.57 -11.69
C GLU A 132 -17.89 6.41 -13.21
N SER A 133 -16.76 6.25 -13.87
CA SER A 133 -16.79 5.65 -15.19
C SER A 133 -17.17 4.19 -15.02
N LYS A 134 -18.25 3.77 -15.67
CA LYS A 134 -18.79 2.41 -15.63
C LYS A 134 -17.88 1.34 -16.25
N GLU A 135 -16.69 1.71 -16.65
CA GLU A 135 -15.71 0.75 -17.14
C GLU A 135 -14.92 0.20 -15.95
N ALA A 136 -15.35 -0.95 -15.50
CA ALA A 136 -14.46 -1.82 -14.76
C ALA A 136 -13.17 -1.99 -15.59
N PRO A 137 -11.98 -1.75 -15.02
CA PRO A 137 -10.78 -2.11 -15.74
C PRO A 137 -10.83 -3.61 -15.97
N ASP A 138 -11.13 -4.00 -17.19
CA ASP A 138 -11.08 -5.39 -17.60
C ASP A 138 -9.69 -5.91 -17.28
N ALA A 139 -9.68 -6.84 -16.36
CA ALA A 139 -8.49 -7.53 -15.93
C ALA A 139 -8.04 -8.45 -17.06
N ILE A 140 -7.05 -8.03 -17.77
CA ILE A 140 -6.22 -8.96 -18.52
C ILE A 140 -4.83 -8.94 -17.94
#